data_c3cae7512719a5c5efa4559e489cecb3
#
_entry.id   c3cae7512719a5c5efa4559e489cecb3
#
_cell.length_a   1.000
_cell.length_b   1.000
_cell.length_c   1.000
_cell.angle_alpha   90.00
_cell.angle_beta   90.00
_cell.angle_gamma   90.00
#
_symmetry.space_group_name_H-M   'P 1'
#
loop_
_entity.id
_entity.type
_entity.pdbx_description
1 polymer ?
#
loop_
_entity_poly.entity_id
_entity_poly.type
_entity_poly.pdbx_seq_one_letter_code
_entity_poly.pdbx_strand_id
1 'polypeptide(L)'
;IKKGGKGYEELQINEASMSVKELLGIAREKKVSMSVLLTAAFICAIHEEMSRIQEKKPVILMVPVNLRKIFPSDSMLNFFGYIEPGYQFGEGKDSFEDVLEAVKLYFQENLSKEHMAGRMNELIAIEKHKILKWAPLELKNRCIRAGAKMAEQEVTAVLSNMSVVKMPEDYAQYIEKFGVYTSTNRTELCICSFQDTLS
;
A
#
# COMPACT_ATOMS: atom_id res chain seq x y z
N ILE A 1 11.17 -5.83 -12.25
CA ILE A 1 10.05 -5.06 -12.83
C ILE A 1 10.61 -4.33 -14.04
N LYS A 2 10.22 -4.73 -15.24
CA LYS A 2 10.64 -4.07 -16.49
C LYS A 2 10.06 -2.65 -16.49
N LYS A 3 10.91 -1.62 -16.48
CA LYS A 3 10.49 -0.32 -16.98
C LYS A 3 10.23 -0.48 -18.46
N GLY A 4 8.99 -0.41 -18.88
CA GLY A 4 8.59 -0.53 -20.26
C GLY A 4 9.28 0.51 -21.14
N GLY A 5 9.67 0.08 -22.34
CA GLY A 5 10.14 0.96 -23.40
C GLY A 5 9.00 1.86 -23.89
N LYS A 6 9.35 2.91 -24.65
CA LYS A 6 8.42 3.86 -25.26
C LYS A 6 7.46 3.15 -26.24
N GLY A 7 6.37 2.63 -25.72
CA GLY A 7 5.22 2.09 -26.43
C GLY A 7 4.00 2.28 -25.54
N TYR A 8 2.83 2.38 -26.12
CA TYR A 8 1.58 2.31 -25.35
C TYR A 8 1.59 0.97 -24.61
N GLU A 9 1.92 1.00 -23.32
CA GLU A 9 1.91 -0.19 -22.49
C GLU A 9 0.45 -0.58 -22.28
N GLU A 10 0.09 -1.73 -22.76
CA GLU A 10 -1.20 -2.35 -22.49
C GLU A 10 -1.26 -2.65 -21.00
N LEU A 11 -2.31 -2.16 -20.32
CA LEU A 11 -2.55 -2.46 -18.91
C LEU A 11 -2.78 -3.96 -18.77
N GLN A 12 -1.88 -4.66 -18.07
CA GLN A 12 -2.05 -6.07 -17.75
C GLN A 12 -2.78 -6.19 -16.42
N ILE A 13 -3.93 -6.83 -16.45
CA ILE A 13 -4.74 -7.10 -15.27
C ILE A 13 -4.69 -8.60 -15.01
N ASN A 14 -4.24 -8.98 -13.82
CA ASN A 14 -4.28 -10.33 -13.31
C ASN A 14 -5.26 -10.37 -12.14
N GLU A 15 -6.27 -11.21 -12.22
CA GLU A 15 -7.25 -11.39 -11.15
C GLU A 15 -7.00 -12.71 -10.44
N ALA A 16 -7.14 -12.70 -9.13
CA ALA A 16 -7.15 -13.87 -8.29
C ALA A 16 -8.27 -13.74 -7.25
N SER A 17 -8.89 -14.85 -6.88
CA SER A 17 -9.89 -14.88 -5.82
C SER A 17 -9.54 -15.98 -4.82
N MET A 18 -9.69 -15.66 -3.53
CA MET A 18 -9.36 -16.56 -2.42
C MET A 18 -10.44 -16.50 -1.34
N SER A 19 -10.54 -17.55 -0.52
CA SER A 19 -11.42 -17.54 0.65
C SER A 19 -10.87 -16.62 1.73
N VAL A 20 -11.69 -15.68 2.18
CA VAL A 20 -11.38 -14.80 3.33
C VAL A 20 -11.19 -15.62 4.60
N LYS A 21 -12.00 -16.67 4.80
CA LYS A 21 -11.93 -17.53 6.00
C LYS A 21 -10.61 -18.28 6.07
N GLU A 22 -10.14 -18.84 4.95
CA GLU A 22 -8.87 -19.55 4.89
C GLU A 22 -7.70 -18.58 5.19
N LEU A 23 -7.68 -17.42 4.54
CA LEU A 23 -6.64 -16.41 4.78
C LEU A 23 -6.65 -15.88 6.22
N LEU A 24 -7.82 -15.67 6.81
CA LEU A 24 -7.95 -15.31 8.23
C LEU A 24 -7.47 -16.43 9.15
N GLY A 25 -7.68 -17.69 8.76
CA GLY A 25 -7.13 -18.86 9.47
C GLY A 25 -5.61 -18.79 9.54
N ILE A 26 -4.96 -18.63 8.40
CA ILE A 26 -3.50 -18.49 8.30
C ILE A 26 -2.98 -17.27 9.08
N ALA A 27 -3.65 -16.13 8.95
CA ALA A 27 -3.24 -14.91 9.65
C ALA A 27 -3.32 -15.08 11.19
N ARG A 28 -4.36 -15.76 11.69
CA ARG A 28 -4.52 -16.07 13.12
C ARG A 28 -3.47 -17.04 13.62
N GLU A 29 -3.18 -18.10 12.85
CA GLU A 29 -2.11 -19.05 13.18
C GLU A 29 -0.76 -18.34 13.31
N LYS A 30 -0.45 -17.46 12.38
CA LYS A 30 0.79 -16.65 12.39
C LYS A 30 0.72 -15.42 13.32
N LYS A 31 -0.40 -15.18 14.01
CA LYS A 31 -0.61 -14.05 14.95
C LYS A 31 -0.35 -12.68 14.32
N VAL A 32 -0.83 -12.50 13.10
CA VAL A 32 -0.73 -11.25 12.33
C VAL A 32 -2.09 -10.81 11.79
N SER A 33 -2.21 -9.56 11.35
CA SER A 33 -3.38 -9.11 10.61
C SER A 33 -3.32 -9.59 9.15
N MET A 34 -4.48 -9.67 8.48
CA MET A 34 -4.54 -9.99 7.05
C MET A 34 -3.69 -9.02 6.21
N SER A 35 -3.71 -7.73 6.53
CA SER A 35 -2.91 -6.73 5.81
C SER A 35 -1.41 -7.01 5.94
N VAL A 36 -0.93 -7.39 7.13
CA VAL A 36 0.47 -7.78 7.34
C VAL A 36 0.81 -9.03 6.54
N LEU A 37 -0.05 -10.06 6.58
CA LEU A 37 0.16 -11.30 5.82
C LEU A 37 0.27 -11.04 4.32
N LEU A 38 -0.68 -10.29 3.76
CA LEU A 38 -0.70 -9.98 2.32
C LEU A 38 0.44 -9.05 1.91
N THR A 39 0.85 -8.11 2.78
CA THR A 39 2.02 -7.26 2.55
C THR A 39 3.29 -8.10 2.46
N ALA A 40 3.51 -9.02 3.40
CA ALA A 40 4.68 -9.91 3.40
C ALA A 40 4.68 -10.83 2.16
N ALA A 41 3.52 -11.42 1.83
CA ALA A 41 3.39 -12.26 0.64
C ALA A 41 3.70 -11.48 -0.65
N PHE A 42 3.23 -10.25 -0.76
CA PHE A 42 3.49 -9.42 -1.94
C PHE A 42 4.96 -8.99 -2.05
N ILE A 43 5.63 -8.68 -0.92
CA ILE A 43 7.08 -8.43 -0.89
C ILE A 43 7.86 -9.64 -1.40
N CYS A 44 7.53 -10.85 -0.92
CA CYS A 44 8.18 -12.09 -1.37
C CYS A 44 7.92 -12.36 -2.86
N ALA A 45 6.68 -12.20 -3.33
CA ALA A 45 6.34 -12.39 -4.74
C ALA A 45 7.09 -11.42 -5.67
N ILE A 46 7.27 -10.16 -5.23
CA ILE A 46 8.09 -9.20 -5.98
C ILE A 46 9.56 -9.66 -6.00
N HIS A 47 10.08 -10.14 -4.88
CA HIS A 47 11.46 -10.61 -4.79
C HIS A 47 11.73 -11.78 -5.74
N GLU A 48 10.82 -12.73 -5.86
CA GLU A 48 10.93 -13.87 -6.79
C GLU A 48 11.08 -13.44 -8.26
N GLU A 49 10.51 -12.30 -8.62
CA GLU A 49 10.59 -11.72 -9.97
C GLU A 49 11.78 -10.76 -10.16
N MET A 50 12.57 -10.52 -9.11
CA MET A 50 13.72 -9.60 -9.17
C MET A 50 14.93 -10.26 -9.83
N SER A 51 15.64 -9.47 -10.64
CA SER A 51 16.95 -9.86 -11.12
C SER A 51 18.01 -9.67 -10.03
N ARG A 52 19.14 -10.40 -10.12
CA ARG A 52 20.28 -10.30 -9.17
C ARG A 52 20.79 -8.86 -8.93
N ILE A 53 20.62 -7.97 -9.91
CA ILE A 53 21.01 -6.56 -9.77
C ILE A 53 19.98 -5.80 -8.92
N GLN A 54 18.71 -6.16 -9.04
CA GLN A 54 17.60 -5.53 -8.31
C GLN A 54 17.56 -6.00 -6.85
N GLU A 55 17.94 -7.24 -6.56
CA GLU A 55 18.03 -7.81 -5.20
C GLU A 55 18.92 -7.00 -4.24
N LYS A 56 19.82 -6.16 -4.79
CA LYS A 56 20.64 -5.25 -4.00
C LYS A 56 19.85 -4.06 -3.41
N LYS A 57 18.60 -3.90 -3.81
CA LYS A 57 17.73 -2.85 -3.32
C LYS A 57 16.60 -3.44 -2.51
N PRO A 58 16.13 -2.74 -1.46
CA PRO A 58 14.96 -3.19 -0.71
C PRO A 58 13.73 -3.20 -1.60
N VAL A 59 12.82 -4.13 -1.34
CA VAL A 59 11.44 -4.08 -1.83
C VAL A 59 10.65 -3.21 -0.87
N ILE A 60 10.16 -2.07 -1.33
CA ILE A 60 9.38 -1.14 -0.51
C ILE A 60 7.97 -1.02 -1.11
N LEU A 61 6.97 -1.29 -0.30
CA LEU A 61 5.57 -1.13 -0.67
C LEU A 61 4.99 0.17 -0.09
N MET A 62 4.19 0.87 -0.85
CA MET A 62 3.32 1.91 -0.32
C MET A 62 1.96 1.30 0.03
N VAL A 63 1.58 1.40 1.30
CA VAL A 63 0.31 0.87 1.81
C VAL A 63 -0.55 2.03 2.32
N PRO A 64 -1.61 2.42 1.60
CA PRO A 64 -2.55 3.44 2.05
C PRO A 64 -3.28 3.02 3.33
N VAL A 65 -3.47 3.95 4.25
CA VAL A 65 -4.12 3.76 5.55
C VAL A 65 -5.29 4.72 5.69
N ASN A 66 -6.47 4.19 5.97
CA ASN A 66 -7.64 5.01 6.27
C ASN A 66 -7.50 5.66 7.64
N LEU A 67 -7.22 6.97 7.66
CA LEU A 67 -7.00 7.72 8.89
C LEU A 67 -8.27 7.91 9.73
N ARG A 68 -9.48 7.73 9.17
CA ARG A 68 -10.73 7.80 9.96
C ARG A 68 -10.81 6.73 11.04
N LYS A 69 -10.07 5.63 10.90
CA LYS A 69 -9.96 4.60 11.95
C LYS A 69 -9.12 5.06 13.13
N ILE A 70 -8.22 6.03 12.94
CA ILE A 70 -7.30 6.55 13.94
C ILE A 70 -7.77 7.90 14.46
N PHE A 71 -8.22 8.76 13.54
CA PHE A 71 -8.71 10.12 13.81
C PHE A 71 -10.15 10.23 13.29
N PRO A 72 -11.18 10.16 14.15
CA PRO A 72 -12.57 10.30 13.72
C PRO A 72 -12.79 11.60 12.95
N SER A 73 -13.46 11.51 11.81
CA SER A 73 -13.74 12.67 10.94
C SER A 73 -14.99 12.40 10.11
N ASP A 74 -15.89 13.38 10.09
CA ASP A 74 -17.11 13.37 9.27
C ASP A 74 -16.90 13.99 7.88
N SER A 75 -15.66 14.38 7.56
CA SER A 75 -15.32 14.96 6.27
C SER A 75 -15.56 13.95 5.13
N MET A 76 -16.21 14.40 4.05
CA MET A 76 -16.38 13.63 2.81
C MET A 76 -15.13 13.67 1.92
N LEU A 77 -14.12 14.48 2.27
CA LEU A 77 -12.87 14.55 1.52
C LEU A 77 -12.00 13.32 1.79
N ASN A 78 -11.04 13.07 0.90
CA ASN A 78 -10.04 12.03 1.10
C ASN A 78 -9.27 12.27 2.40
N PHE A 79 -9.32 11.29 3.29
CA PHE A 79 -8.65 11.34 4.58
C PHE A 79 -7.89 10.03 4.80
N PHE A 80 -6.75 9.94 4.15
CA PHE A 80 -5.85 8.80 4.24
C PHE A 80 -4.40 9.25 4.44
N GLY A 81 -3.61 8.39 5.01
CA GLY A 81 -2.16 8.45 5.02
C GLY A 81 -1.60 7.22 4.33
N TYR A 82 -0.31 7.00 4.46
CA TYR A 82 0.33 5.78 3.98
C TYR A 82 1.51 5.40 4.89
N ILE A 83 1.85 4.12 4.85
CA ILE A 83 3.06 3.57 5.44
C ILE A 83 3.87 2.89 4.33
N GLU A 84 5.16 2.72 4.55
CA GLU A 84 6.09 2.21 3.55
C GLU A 84 6.89 1.01 4.09
N PRO A 85 6.20 -0.12 4.38
CA PRO A 85 6.90 -1.32 4.78
C PRO A 85 7.83 -1.79 3.68
N GLY A 86 9.06 -2.14 4.04
CA GLY A 86 10.06 -2.64 3.11
C GLY A 86 10.88 -3.77 3.72
N TYR A 87 11.54 -4.53 2.83
CA TYR A 87 12.44 -5.59 3.22
C TYR A 87 13.66 -5.66 2.27
N GLN A 88 14.83 -5.82 2.86
CA GLN A 88 16.08 -6.06 2.13
C GLN A 88 16.42 -7.54 2.19
N PHE A 89 16.48 -8.18 1.03
CA PHE A 89 16.90 -9.57 0.89
C PHE A 89 18.41 -9.72 0.78
N GLY A 90 18.93 -10.94 0.97
CA GLY A 90 20.35 -11.27 0.74
C GLY A 90 21.25 -11.22 1.96
N GLU A 91 20.71 -10.99 3.17
CA GLU A 91 21.48 -11.01 4.41
C GLU A 91 21.37 -12.35 5.18
N GLY A 92 20.92 -13.42 4.51
CA GLY A 92 20.75 -14.75 5.09
C GLY A 92 19.50 -14.95 5.95
N LYS A 93 18.56 -14.00 5.89
CA LYS A 93 17.24 -14.05 6.50
C LYS A 93 16.19 -13.80 5.41
N ASP A 94 16.07 -14.73 4.49
CA ASP A 94 15.24 -14.55 3.29
C ASP A 94 13.99 -15.45 3.30
N SER A 95 13.65 -16.02 4.47
CA SER A 95 12.44 -16.80 4.62
C SER A 95 11.18 -15.93 4.68
N PHE A 96 10.04 -16.50 4.32
CA PHE A 96 8.75 -15.81 4.45
C PHE A 96 8.49 -15.36 5.90
N GLU A 97 8.89 -16.16 6.88
CA GLU A 97 8.74 -15.87 8.30
C GLU A 97 9.57 -14.64 8.72
N ASP A 98 10.78 -14.48 8.18
CA ASP A 98 11.61 -13.30 8.46
C ASP A 98 10.97 -12.03 7.89
N VAL A 99 10.47 -12.09 6.66
CA VAL A 99 9.75 -10.98 6.02
C VAL A 99 8.48 -10.64 6.80
N LEU A 100 7.71 -11.67 7.20
CA LEU A 100 6.46 -11.50 7.93
C LEU A 100 6.68 -10.81 9.29
N GLU A 101 7.70 -11.21 10.04
CA GLU A 101 8.02 -10.61 11.33
C GLU A 101 8.51 -9.16 11.17
N ALA A 102 9.35 -8.89 10.19
CA ALA A 102 9.81 -7.53 9.89
C ALA A 102 8.63 -6.60 9.50
N VAL A 103 7.74 -7.06 8.64
CA VAL A 103 6.53 -6.31 8.25
C VAL A 103 5.61 -6.09 9.45
N LYS A 104 5.41 -7.10 10.29
CA LYS A 104 4.60 -7.01 11.50
C LYS A 104 5.13 -5.94 12.46
N LEU A 105 6.42 -5.95 12.74
CA LEU A 105 7.07 -4.94 13.59
C LEU A 105 6.92 -3.54 13.00
N TYR A 106 7.15 -3.39 11.69
CA TYR A 106 6.99 -2.13 11.00
C TYR A 106 5.56 -1.58 11.12
N PHE A 107 4.54 -2.44 10.93
CA PHE A 107 3.14 -2.04 11.08
C PHE A 107 2.82 -1.62 12.50
N GLN A 108 3.32 -2.33 13.53
CA GLN A 108 3.10 -1.99 14.93
C GLN A 108 3.66 -0.61 15.29
N GLU A 109 4.84 -0.28 14.81
CA GLU A 109 5.49 1.00 15.05
C GLU A 109 4.81 2.14 14.29
N ASN A 110 4.54 1.96 13.00
CA ASN A 110 4.14 3.03 12.10
C ASN A 110 2.64 3.30 12.05
N LEU A 111 1.78 2.36 12.51
CA LEU A 111 0.33 2.58 12.63
C LEU A 111 -0.09 3.16 13.98
N SER A 112 0.84 3.47 14.87
CA SER A 112 0.51 4.14 16.12
C SER A 112 -0.09 5.53 15.86
N LYS A 113 -1.01 5.97 16.72
CA LYS A 113 -1.66 7.27 16.60
C LYS A 113 -0.65 8.41 16.63
N GLU A 114 0.36 8.26 17.49
CA GLU A 114 1.43 9.23 17.69
C GLU A 114 2.28 9.38 16.42
N HIS A 115 2.66 8.26 15.81
CA HIS A 115 3.47 8.26 14.58
C HIS A 115 2.70 8.88 13.42
N MET A 116 1.45 8.44 13.21
CA MET A 116 0.60 8.99 12.15
C MET A 116 0.30 10.48 12.35
N ALA A 117 0.10 10.94 13.60
CA ALA A 117 -0.04 12.37 13.90
C ALA A 117 1.24 13.15 13.60
N GLY A 118 2.40 12.60 13.92
CA GLY A 118 3.70 13.18 13.58
C GLY A 118 3.85 13.42 12.09
N ARG A 119 3.63 12.40 11.26
CA ARG A 119 3.68 12.50 9.79
C ARG A 119 2.69 13.52 9.24
N MET A 120 1.46 13.56 9.76
CA MET A 120 0.48 14.57 9.36
C MET A 120 0.96 16.00 9.69
N ASN A 121 1.51 16.19 10.89
CA ASN A 121 2.04 17.48 11.31
C ASN A 121 3.21 17.94 10.44
N GLU A 122 4.09 17.05 10.02
CA GLU A 122 5.18 17.34 9.09
C GLU A 122 4.65 17.84 7.74
N LEU A 123 3.66 17.15 7.17
CA LEU A 123 3.01 17.55 5.92
C LEU A 123 2.33 18.94 6.05
N ILE A 124 1.60 19.17 7.15
CA ILE A 124 0.97 20.45 7.45
C ILE A 124 2.02 21.54 7.65
N ALA A 125 3.14 21.25 8.29
CA ALA A 125 4.23 22.21 8.50
C ALA A 125 4.84 22.66 7.17
N ILE A 126 5.01 21.76 6.21
CA ILE A 126 5.45 22.08 4.84
C ILE A 126 4.45 23.05 4.17
N GLU A 127 3.16 22.74 4.26
CA GLU A 127 2.10 23.57 3.66
C GLU A 127 2.03 24.97 4.31
N LYS A 128 2.16 25.04 5.64
CA LYS A 128 2.12 26.29 6.42
C LYS A 128 3.41 27.09 6.38
N HIS A 129 4.46 26.59 5.75
CA HIS A 129 5.75 27.29 5.70
C HIS A 129 5.61 28.65 5.00
N LYS A 130 6.01 29.72 5.69
CA LYS A 130 5.78 31.11 5.24
C LYS A 130 6.34 31.40 3.85
N ILE A 131 7.52 30.86 3.52
CA ILE A 131 8.16 31.04 2.20
C ILE A 131 7.35 30.36 1.10
N LEU A 132 6.85 29.13 1.35
CA LEU A 132 5.98 28.41 0.42
C LEU A 132 4.65 29.11 0.19
N LYS A 133 4.10 29.80 1.20
CA LYS A 133 2.85 30.54 1.09
C LYS A 133 2.94 31.69 0.09
N TRP A 134 4.07 32.37 0.03
CA TRP A 134 4.31 33.52 -0.87
C TRP A 134 4.92 33.15 -2.22
N ALA A 135 5.38 31.92 -2.39
CA ALA A 135 5.96 31.48 -3.66
C ALA A 135 4.90 31.43 -4.78
N PRO A 136 5.24 31.83 -6.01
CA PRO A 136 4.38 31.67 -7.19
C PRO A 136 3.93 30.22 -7.37
N LEU A 137 2.71 30.01 -7.87
CA LEU A 137 2.13 28.68 -8.03
C LEU A 137 2.99 27.77 -8.90
N GLU A 138 3.59 28.31 -9.95
CA GLU A 138 4.46 27.55 -10.87
C GLU A 138 5.71 27.00 -10.15
N LEU A 139 6.30 27.78 -9.24
CA LEU A 139 7.45 27.34 -8.44
C LEU A 139 7.03 26.25 -7.45
N LYS A 140 5.88 26.42 -6.77
CA LYS A 140 5.29 25.38 -5.91
C LYS A 140 5.09 24.08 -6.65
N ASN A 141 4.47 24.14 -7.84
CA ASN A 141 4.20 22.97 -8.65
C ASN A 141 5.49 22.26 -9.09
N ARG A 142 6.55 23.00 -9.40
CA ARG A 142 7.86 22.42 -9.73
C ARG A 142 8.48 21.70 -8.52
N CYS A 143 8.46 22.34 -7.34
CA CYS A 143 8.98 21.74 -6.12
C CYS A 143 8.17 20.48 -5.72
N ILE A 144 6.85 20.54 -5.77
CA ILE A 144 5.98 19.40 -5.46
C ILE A 144 6.23 18.25 -6.45
N ARG A 145 6.32 18.53 -7.75
CA ARG A 145 6.63 17.50 -8.76
C ARG A 145 8.01 16.88 -8.55
N ALA A 146 9.02 17.69 -8.21
CA ALA A 146 10.36 17.17 -7.92
C ALA A 146 10.35 16.27 -6.67
N GLY A 147 9.70 16.69 -5.58
CA GLY A 147 9.56 15.90 -4.37
C GLY A 147 8.78 14.62 -4.58
N ALA A 148 7.65 14.70 -5.31
CA ALA A 148 6.86 13.52 -5.67
C ALA A 148 7.67 12.52 -6.50
N LYS A 149 8.44 13.01 -7.50
CA LYS A 149 9.29 12.14 -8.32
C LYS A 149 10.42 11.47 -7.51
N MET A 150 10.96 12.14 -6.51
CA MET A 150 11.96 11.54 -5.61
C MET A 150 11.31 10.46 -4.74
N ALA A 151 10.19 10.74 -4.10
CA ALA A 151 9.44 9.78 -3.30
C ALA A 151 8.98 8.57 -4.13
N GLU A 152 8.50 8.81 -5.35
CA GLU A 152 8.15 7.73 -6.27
C GLU A 152 9.31 6.79 -6.60
N GLN A 153 10.56 7.23 -6.60
CA GLN A 153 11.71 6.39 -6.95
C GLN A 153 12.03 5.34 -5.88
N GLU A 154 11.63 5.58 -4.64
CA GLU A 154 11.91 4.71 -3.51
C GLU A 154 10.89 3.56 -3.39
N VAL A 155 9.65 3.78 -3.83
CA VAL A 155 8.58 2.78 -3.75
C VAL A 155 8.66 1.79 -4.91
N THR A 156 8.64 0.49 -4.63
CA THR A 156 8.65 -0.58 -5.63
C THR A 156 7.26 -0.84 -6.19
N ALA A 157 6.26 -0.97 -5.33
CA ALA A 157 4.87 -1.28 -5.69
C ALA A 157 3.89 -0.69 -4.68
N VAL A 158 2.60 -0.72 -5.00
CA VAL A 158 1.52 -0.25 -4.13
C VAL A 158 0.65 -1.43 -3.72
N LEU A 159 0.25 -1.48 -2.45
CA LEU A 159 -0.75 -2.43 -1.96
C LEU A 159 -1.94 -1.65 -1.40
N SER A 160 -3.03 -1.62 -2.13
CA SER A 160 -4.27 -0.93 -1.78
C SER A 160 -5.31 -1.92 -1.26
N ASN A 161 -5.66 -1.82 0.02
CA ASN A 161 -6.67 -2.67 0.65
C ASN A 161 -7.94 -1.86 0.94
N MET A 162 -8.96 -2.07 0.11
CA MET A 162 -10.27 -1.41 0.25
C MET A 162 -11.11 -1.97 1.41
N SER A 163 -10.62 -3.03 2.07
CA SER A 163 -11.33 -3.73 3.13
C SER A 163 -12.63 -4.41 2.65
N VAL A 164 -13.57 -4.63 3.57
CA VAL A 164 -14.84 -5.32 3.30
C VAL A 164 -15.82 -4.39 2.61
N VAL A 165 -16.30 -4.77 1.45
CA VAL A 165 -17.42 -4.11 0.78
C VAL A 165 -18.72 -4.52 1.48
N LYS A 166 -19.48 -3.54 1.94
CA LYS A 166 -20.79 -3.75 2.59
C LYS A 166 -21.90 -3.36 1.63
N MET A 167 -22.84 -4.27 1.44
CA MET A 167 -24.05 -4.05 0.64
C MET A 167 -25.29 -4.36 1.49
N PRO A 168 -26.42 -3.67 1.27
CA PRO A 168 -27.70 -4.08 1.84
C PRO A 168 -28.03 -5.51 1.46
N GLU A 169 -28.63 -6.28 2.36
CA GLU A 169 -28.93 -7.71 2.17
C GLU A 169 -29.76 -7.97 0.92
N ASP A 170 -30.72 -7.10 0.63
CA ASP A 170 -31.60 -7.19 -0.54
C ASP A 170 -30.84 -7.22 -1.87
N TYR A 171 -29.68 -6.58 -1.92
CA TYR A 171 -28.82 -6.53 -3.12
C TYR A 171 -27.69 -7.55 -3.08
N ALA A 172 -27.19 -7.88 -1.88
CA ALA A 172 -26.05 -8.76 -1.70
C ALA A 172 -26.24 -10.15 -2.34
N GLN A 173 -27.49 -10.65 -2.37
CA GLN A 173 -27.83 -11.94 -2.95
C GLN A 173 -27.64 -12.01 -4.49
N TYR A 174 -27.57 -10.88 -5.18
CA TYR A 174 -27.39 -10.80 -6.64
C TYR A 174 -25.94 -10.53 -7.05
N ILE A 175 -25.04 -10.35 -6.08
CA ILE A 175 -23.64 -9.98 -6.31
C ILE A 175 -22.75 -11.13 -5.87
N GLU A 176 -21.95 -11.64 -6.78
CA GLU A 176 -21.04 -12.76 -6.52
C GLU A 176 -19.70 -12.24 -5.96
N LYS A 177 -19.11 -11.22 -6.59
CA LYS A 177 -17.83 -10.63 -6.17
C LYS A 177 -17.72 -9.17 -6.55
N PHE A 178 -16.79 -8.47 -5.92
CA PHE A 178 -16.32 -7.14 -6.31
C PHE A 178 -14.88 -7.23 -6.78
N GLY A 179 -14.52 -6.43 -7.78
CA GLY A 179 -13.15 -6.19 -8.18
C GLY A 179 -12.84 -4.70 -8.11
N VAL A 180 -11.59 -4.36 -7.81
CA VAL A 180 -11.10 -2.98 -7.78
C VAL A 180 -9.94 -2.85 -8.75
N TYR A 181 -10.06 -1.91 -9.67
CA TYR A 181 -9.08 -1.68 -10.71
C TYR A 181 -8.65 -0.21 -10.68
N THR A 182 -7.36 0.02 -10.77
CA THR A 182 -6.79 1.36 -10.86
C THR A 182 -5.82 1.45 -12.03
N SER A 183 -5.62 2.65 -12.55
CA SER A 183 -4.57 2.93 -13.52
C SER A 183 -3.37 3.51 -12.79
N THR A 184 -2.24 2.82 -12.87
CA THR A 184 -1.02 3.19 -12.17
C THR A 184 0.20 3.04 -13.07
N ASN A 185 1.26 3.79 -12.78
CA ASN A 185 2.55 3.68 -13.47
C ASN A 185 3.45 2.58 -12.88
N ARG A 186 2.93 1.79 -11.94
CA ARG A 186 3.66 0.77 -11.18
C ARG A 186 2.81 -0.48 -11.02
N THR A 187 3.44 -1.55 -10.55
CA THR A 187 2.70 -2.72 -10.08
C THR A 187 1.88 -2.31 -8.87
N GLU A 188 0.58 -2.56 -8.92
CA GLU A 188 -0.34 -2.32 -7.83
C GLU A 188 -1.17 -3.57 -7.56
N LEU A 189 -1.24 -3.96 -6.30
CA LEU A 189 -2.13 -4.99 -5.81
C LEU A 189 -3.32 -4.31 -5.13
N CYS A 190 -4.48 -4.35 -5.79
CA CYS A 190 -5.74 -3.88 -5.22
C CYS A 190 -6.49 -5.05 -4.62
N ILE A 191 -6.96 -4.90 -3.40
CA ILE A 191 -7.64 -5.95 -2.65
C ILE A 191 -8.96 -5.42 -2.12
N CYS A 192 -10.03 -6.17 -2.34
CA CYS A 192 -11.30 -5.96 -1.65
C CYS A 192 -11.88 -7.31 -1.26
N SER A 193 -12.78 -7.31 -0.29
CA SER A 193 -13.49 -8.52 0.11
C SER A 193 -15.00 -8.30 0.14
N PHE A 194 -15.73 -9.31 -0.30
CA PHE A 194 -17.18 -9.35 -0.23
C PHE A 194 -17.61 -10.78 0.15
N GLN A 195 -18.43 -10.89 1.20
CA GLN A 195 -18.78 -12.18 1.80
C GLN A 195 -17.51 -12.96 2.17
N ASP A 196 -17.32 -14.17 1.63
CA ASP A 196 -16.12 -14.99 1.84
C ASP A 196 -15.10 -14.90 0.69
N THR A 197 -15.29 -13.99 -0.25
CA THR A 197 -14.39 -13.84 -1.40
C THR A 197 -13.51 -12.62 -1.23
N LEU A 198 -12.19 -12.84 -1.25
CA LEU A 198 -11.17 -11.82 -1.45
C LEU A 198 -10.82 -11.79 -2.94
N SER A 199 -10.83 -10.61 -3.53
CA SER A 199 -10.45 -10.37 -4.94
C SER A 199 -9.41 -9.29 -5.01
#